data_012358470eacaf0fdb80532398288f1b
#
_entry.id   012358470eacaf0fdb80532398288f1b
#
_cell.length_a   1.000
_cell.length_b   1.000
_cell.length_c   1.000
_cell.angle_alpha   90.00
_cell.angle_beta   90.00
_cell.angle_gamma   90.00
#
_symmetry.space_group_name_H-M   'P 1'
#
loop_
_entity.id
_entity.type
_entity.pdbx_description
1 polymer ?
#
loop_
_entity_poly.entity_id
_entity_poly.type
_entity_poly.pdbx_seq_one_letter_code
_entity_poly.pdbx_strand_id
1 'polypeptide(L)'
;MKGAVSGGHPLCGFEVDDAARGVIEGSGFGQYFTHRTGHSIGQEVHGNGANMDNLETHDERRVVPWTCFSIEPGIYLEKFGVRSEVNMFVGEREARVTGEIQRELALF
;
A
#
# COMPACT_ATOMS: atom_id res chain seq x y z
N MET A 1 -9.03 2.95 2.30
CA MET A 1 -9.18 1.78 1.42
C MET A 1 -10.25 0.80 1.89
N LYS A 2 -10.22 0.31 3.13
CA LYS A 2 -11.25 -0.61 3.65
C LYS A 2 -12.67 -0.06 3.48
N GLY A 3 -12.87 1.24 3.70
CA GLY A 3 -14.17 1.87 3.54
C GLY A 3 -14.65 1.86 2.09
N ALA A 4 -13.76 2.06 1.12
CA ALA A 4 -14.11 2.02 -0.31
C ALA A 4 -14.53 0.61 -0.72
N VAL A 5 -13.80 -0.42 -0.27
CA VAL A 5 -14.14 -1.82 -0.57
C VAL A 5 -15.49 -2.18 0.03
N SER A 6 -15.71 -1.85 1.30
CA SER A 6 -16.97 -2.15 1.99
C SER A 6 -18.16 -1.39 1.38
N GLY A 7 -17.93 -0.17 0.91
CA GLY A 7 -18.95 0.65 0.26
C GLY A 7 -19.21 0.30 -1.20
N GLY A 8 -18.44 -0.62 -1.78
CA GLY A 8 -18.58 -1.03 -3.17
C GLY A 8 -18.08 0.00 -4.19
N HIS A 9 -17.31 0.98 -3.76
CA HIS A 9 -16.72 1.97 -4.66
C HIS A 9 -15.57 1.38 -5.47
N PRO A 10 -15.50 1.68 -6.78
CA PRO A 10 -14.31 1.31 -7.56
C PRO A 10 -13.08 1.97 -6.97
N LEU A 11 -12.02 1.21 -6.81
CA LEU A 11 -10.76 1.69 -6.26
C LEU A 11 -9.63 1.20 -7.16
N CYS A 12 -8.79 2.12 -7.60
CA CYS A 12 -7.62 1.82 -8.41
C CYS A 12 -6.35 1.82 -7.56
N GLY A 13 -5.32 1.14 -8.04
CA GLY A 13 -4.05 1.06 -7.32
C GLY A 13 -3.43 2.41 -7.02
N PHE A 14 -3.48 3.36 -7.98
CA PHE A 14 -2.89 4.69 -7.77
C PHE A 14 -3.58 5.45 -6.64
N GLU A 15 -4.86 5.21 -6.40
CA GLU A 15 -5.60 5.90 -5.33
C GLU A 15 -5.14 5.46 -3.94
N VAL A 16 -4.75 4.19 -3.81
CA VAL A 16 -4.19 3.68 -2.56
C VAL A 16 -2.84 4.32 -2.28
N ASP A 17 -2.00 4.43 -3.30
CA ASP A 17 -0.72 5.12 -3.18
C ASP A 17 -0.91 6.59 -2.81
N ASP A 18 -1.84 7.28 -3.47
CA ASP A 18 -2.15 8.69 -3.17
C ASP A 18 -2.57 8.88 -1.72
N ALA A 19 -3.38 7.98 -1.17
CA ALA A 19 -3.83 8.07 0.21
C ALA A 19 -2.67 7.97 1.20
N ALA A 20 -1.77 6.99 1.02
CA ALA A 20 -0.60 6.83 1.88
C ALA A 20 0.39 7.97 1.70
N ARG A 21 0.65 8.36 0.46
CA ARG A 21 1.57 9.44 0.14
C ARG A 21 1.08 10.78 0.69
N GLY A 22 -0.22 11.02 0.63
CA GLY A 22 -0.83 12.22 1.17
C GLY A 22 -0.62 12.38 2.68
N VAL A 23 -0.71 11.29 3.43
CA VAL A 23 -0.43 11.29 4.87
C VAL A 23 1.03 11.66 5.13
N ILE A 24 1.96 11.06 4.38
CA ILE A 24 3.39 11.29 4.54
C ILE A 24 3.76 12.72 4.13
N GLU A 25 3.21 13.22 3.03
CA GLU A 25 3.42 14.59 2.58
C GLU A 25 2.87 15.60 3.59
N GLY A 26 1.68 15.33 4.13
CA GLY A 26 1.06 16.17 5.15
C GLY A 26 1.86 16.25 6.45
N SER A 27 2.69 15.24 6.72
CA SER A 27 3.59 15.20 7.86
C SER A 27 4.97 15.83 7.57
N GLY A 28 5.21 16.30 6.33
CA GLY A 28 6.45 16.96 5.95
C GLY A 28 7.55 16.04 5.43
N PHE A 29 7.24 14.76 5.19
CA PHE A 29 8.24 13.76 4.78
C PHE A 29 8.07 13.26 3.35
N GLY A 30 7.22 13.89 2.53
CA GLY A 30 6.91 13.42 1.18
C GLY A 30 8.13 13.22 0.28
N GLN A 31 9.12 14.12 0.36
CA GLN A 31 10.34 14.03 -0.44
C GLN A 31 11.19 12.81 -0.12
N TYR A 32 10.98 12.18 1.03
CA TYR A 32 11.72 11.01 1.48
C TYR A 32 11.00 9.70 1.18
N PHE A 33 9.79 9.76 0.66
CA PHE A 33 9.02 8.59 0.24
C PHE A 33 9.23 8.37 -1.26
N THR A 34 10.21 7.54 -1.59
CA THR A 34 10.79 7.45 -2.94
C THR A 34 10.41 6.19 -3.70
N HIS A 35 9.44 5.42 -3.20
CA HIS A 35 8.91 4.25 -3.90
C HIS A 35 7.39 4.18 -3.78
N ARG A 36 6.77 3.27 -4.52
CA ARG A 36 5.32 3.05 -4.45
C ARG A 36 4.90 2.48 -3.10
N THR A 37 3.64 2.64 -2.75
CA THR A 37 3.08 2.16 -1.47
C THR A 37 3.07 0.64 -1.39
N GLY A 38 2.85 -0.05 -2.51
CA GLY A 38 2.82 -1.49 -2.47
C GLY A 38 2.71 -2.13 -3.84
N HIS A 39 2.68 -3.45 -3.84
CA HIS A 39 2.63 -4.26 -5.05
C HIS A 39 1.66 -5.43 -4.91
N SER A 40 1.19 -5.92 -6.05
CA SER A 40 0.37 -7.13 -6.09
C SER A 40 1.17 -8.34 -5.59
N ILE A 41 0.48 -9.22 -4.89
CA ILE A 41 1.03 -10.50 -4.41
C ILE A 41 0.19 -11.62 -5.01
N GLY A 42 0.84 -12.58 -5.65
CA GLY A 42 0.22 -13.77 -6.20
C GLY A 42 0.93 -15.01 -5.70
N GLN A 43 1.11 -16.00 -6.57
CA GLN A 43 1.95 -17.16 -6.25
C GLN A 43 3.40 -16.73 -6.02
N GLU A 44 3.80 -15.64 -6.67
CA GLU A 44 5.10 -15.01 -6.46
C GLU A 44 4.94 -13.75 -5.62
N VAL A 45 6.02 -13.30 -5.00
CA VAL A 45 6.05 -12.11 -4.15
C VAL A 45 5.55 -10.88 -4.91
N HIS A 46 5.91 -10.76 -6.18
CA HIS A 46 5.40 -9.71 -7.07
C HIS A 46 4.45 -10.36 -8.09
N GLY A 47 3.16 -10.16 -7.90
CA GLY A 47 2.14 -10.70 -8.78
C GLY A 47 1.79 -9.78 -9.94
N ASN A 48 0.83 -10.21 -10.76
CA ASN A 48 0.44 -9.52 -11.99
C ASN A 48 -0.77 -8.57 -11.80
N GLY A 49 -1.32 -8.48 -10.61
CA GLY A 49 -2.47 -7.60 -10.34
C GLY A 49 -2.08 -6.15 -10.19
N ALA A 50 -3.04 -5.34 -9.73
CA ALA A 50 -2.83 -3.92 -9.50
C ALA A 50 -1.75 -3.67 -8.45
N ASN A 51 -0.87 -2.73 -8.73
CA ASN A 51 0.08 -2.22 -7.77
C ASN A 51 -0.44 -0.92 -7.15
N MET A 52 -0.08 -0.67 -5.91
CA MET A 52 -0.44 0.55 -5.19
C MET A 52 0.60 1.60 -5.53
N ASP A 53 0.47 2.19 -6.71
CA ASP A 53 1.53 2.96 -7.35
C ASP A 53 0.97 4.16 -8.11
N ASN A 54 1.44 5.35 -7.76
CA ASN A 54 1.27 6.59 -8.51
C ASN A 54 2.59 7.38 -8.53
N LEU A 55 3.70 6.68 -8.53
CA LEU A 55 5.04 7.27 -8.58
C LEU A 55 5.80 6.75 -9.78
N GLU A 56 6.10 5.46 -9.83
CA GLU A 56 6.78 4.82 -10.94
C GLU A 56 5.84 4.63 -12.12
N THR A 57 4.59 4.27 -11.80
CA THR A 57 3.51 4.07 -12.76
C THR A 57 2.23 4.61 -12.14
N HIS A 58 1.37 5.22 -12.96
CA HIS A 58 0.02 5.57 -12.56
C HIS A 58 -0.85 4.32 -12.77
N ASP A 59 -0.96 3.48 -11.75
CA ASP A 59 -1.65 2.21 -11.87
C ASP A 59 -3.17 2.38 -11.81
N GLU A 60 -3.79 2.42 -12.97
CA GLU A 60 -5.23 2.61 -13.13
C GLU A 60 -6.03 1.31 -12.96
N ARG A 61 -5.37 0.19 -12.77
CA ARG A 61 -6.06 -1.09 -12.59
C ARG A 61 -6.84 -1.08 -11.28
N ARG A 62 -8.01 -1.67 -11.31
CA ARG A 62 -8.87 -1.74 -10.13
C ARG A 62 -8.35 -2.75 -9.13
N VAL A 63 -8.52 -2.42 -7.86
CA VAL A 63 -8.36 -3.38 -6.78
C VAL A 63 -9.61 -4.27 -6.81
N VAL A 64 -9.43 -5.53 -7.18
CA VAL A 64 -10.55 -6.47 -7.36
C VAL A 64 -10.60 -7.49 -6.24
N PRO A 65 -11.81 -8.08 -5.97
CA PRO A 65 -11.92 -9.14 -4.97
C PRO A 65 -11.00 -10.32 -5.24
N TRP A 66 -10.66 -11.02 -4.18
CA TRP A 66 -9.84 -12.25 -4.19
C TRP A 66 -8.39 -11.99 -4.61
N THR A 67 -7.91 -10.80 -4.35
CA THR A 67 -6.51 -10.43 -4.58
C THR A 67 -5.83 -10.02 -3.28
N CYS A 68 -4.50 -10.05 -3.30
CA CYS A 68 -3.66 -9.69 -2.19
C CYS A 68 -2.58 -8.71 -2.67
N PHE A 69 -2.21 -7.77 -1.84
CA PHE A 69 -1.13 -6.83 -2.15
C PHE A 69 -0.47 -6.35 -0.86
N SER A 70 0.75 -5.82 -1.00
CA SER A 70 1.47 -5.24 0.12
C SER A 70 1.06 -3.77 0.32
N ILE A 71 1.20 -3.31 1.56
CA ILE A 71 1.13 -1.90 1.93
C ILE A 71 2.39 -1.63 2.73
N GLU A 72 3.36 -0.95 2.11
CA GLU A 72 4.69 -0.83 2.67
C GLU A 72 5.31 0.57 2.47
N PRO A 73 4.61 1.63 2.88
CA PRO A 73 5.17 2.97 2.78
C PRO A 73 6.40 3.11 3.67
N GLY A 74 7.36 3.90 3.20
CA GLY A 74 8.59 4.12 3.94
C GLY A 74 9.15 5.50 3.69
N ILE A 75 9.94 5.99 4.60
CA ILE A 75 10.70 7.24 4.46
C ILE A 75 12.18 6.95 4.69
N TYR A 76 13.02 7.55 3.86
CA TYR A 76 14.46 7.28 3.87
C TYR A 76 15.22 8.59 3.94
N LEU A 77 15.72 8.91 5.14
CA LEU A 77 16.53 10.08 5.38
C LEU A 77 18.01 9.71 5.28
N GLU A 78 18.89 10.70 5.27
CA GLU A 78 20.33 10.46 5.17
C GLU A 78 20.85 9.57 6.30
N LYS A 79 20.34 9.76 7.52
CA LYS A 79 20.85 9.06 8.70
C LYS A 79 20.09 7.80 9.08
N PHE A 80 18.86 7.65 8.64
CA PHE A 80 18.02 6.48 8.94
C PHE A 80 16.86 6.36 7.98
N GLY A 81 16.25 5.18 7.94
CA GLY A 81 15.01 4.93 7.23
C GLY A 81 14.02 4.18 8.10
N VAL A 82 12.75 4.36 7.82
CA VAL A 82 11.67 3.65 8.49
C VAL A 82 10.68 3.16 7.44
N ARG A 83 10.30 1.89 7.52
CA ARG A 83 9.27 1.30 6.66
C ARG A 83 8.30 0.50 7.52
N SER A 84 7.03 0.66 7.23
CA SER A 84 5.98 -0.17 7.80
C SER A 84 5.43 -1.05 6.68
N GLU A 85 5.21 -2.32 6.95
CA GLU A 85 4.70 -3.23 5.93
C GLU A 85 3.65 -4.16 6.49
N VAL A 86 2.52 -4.24 5.80
CA VAL A 86 1.47 -5.23 6.03
C VAL A 86 1.01 -5.74 4.68
N ASN A 87 0.38 -6.89 4.66
CA ASN A 87 -0.29 -7.41 3.48
C ASN A 87 -1.79 -7.29 3.66
N MET A 88 -2.49 -7.00 2.57
CA MET A 88 -3.94 -6.90 2.58
C MET A 88 -4.55 -7.90 1.61
N PHE A 89 -5.60 -8.55 2.07
CA PHE A 89 -6.44 -9.42 1.26
C PHE A 89 -7.77 -8.72 1.00
N VAL A 90 -8.21 -8.74 -0.25
CA VAL A 90 -9.49 -8.14 -0.66
C VAL A 90 -10.48 -9.25 -0.92
N GLY A 91 -11.57 -9.28 -0.14
CA GLY A 91 -12.71 -10.14 -0.37
C GLY A 91 -13.78 -9.41 -1.19
N GLU A 92 -14.94 -10.03 -1.30
CA GLU A 92 -16.02 -9.49 -2.12
C GLU A 92 -16.54 -8.15 -1.60
N ARG A 93 -16.62 -7.99 -0.29
CA ARG A 93 -17.15 -6.76 0.35
C ARG A 93 -16.28 -6.26 1.50
N GLU A 94 -15.07 -6.79 1.63
CA GLU A 94 -14.17 -6.41 2.71
C GLU A 94 -12.74 -6.40 2.25
N ALA A 95 -11.91 -5.67 3.00
CA ALA A 95 -10.46 -5.76 2.90
C ALA A 95 -9.92 -5.95 4.31
N ARG A 96 -8.93 -6.81 4.47
CA ARG A 96 -8.34 -7.09 5.77
C ARG A 96 -6.83 -7.21 5.69
N VAL A 97 -6.18 -6.81 6.77
CA VAL A 97 -4.76 -7.04 6.95
C VAL A 97 -4.57 -8.51 7.32
N THR A 98 -3.65 -9.18 6.63
CA THR A 98 -3.27 -10.56 6.97
C THR A 98 -2.02 -10.54 7.81
N GLY A 99 -1.92 -11.49 8.74
CA GLY A 99 -0.79 -11.56 9.65
C GLY A 99 -0.90 -10.56 10.79
N GLU A 100 0.20 -10.41 11.50
CA GLU A 100 0.28 -9.57 12.69
C GLU A 100 0.53 -8.12 12.34
N ILE A 101 -0.19 -7.20 12.99
CA ILE A 101 0.06 -5.76 12.85
C ILE A 101 1.09 -5.38 13.89
N GLN A 102 2.29 -5.00 13.42
CA GLN A 102 3.37 -4.55 14.27
C GLN A 102 3.09 -3.12 14.75
N ARG A 103 3.21 -2.90 16.05
CA ARG A 103 2.93 -1.60 16.68
C ARG A 103 4.16 -0.94 17.28
N GLU A 104 5.29 -1.62 17.25
CA GLU A 104 6.55 -1.13 17.78
C GLU A 104 7.64 -1.21 16.73
N LEU A 105 8.63 -0.32 16.83
CA LEU A 105 9.76 -0.33 15.92
C LEU A 105 10.67 -1.53 16.19
N ALA A 106 11.07 -2.21 15.12
CA ALA A 106 12.15 -3.14 15.15
C ALA A 106 13.41 -2.40 14.70
N LEU A 107 14.46 -2.46 15.48
CA LEU A 107 15.74 -1.82 15.18
C LEU A 107 16.72 -2.85 14.61
N PHE A 108 17.34 -2.49 13.53
CA PHE A 108 18.33 -3.35 12.86
C PHE A 108 19.72 -2.79 12.95
#